data_6b2344b4baac97a2708f563427cc4724
#
_entry.id   6b2344b4baac97a2708f563427cc4724
#
_cell.length_a   1.000
_cell.length_b   1.000
_cell.length_c   1.000
_cell.angle_alpha   90.00
_cell.angle_beta   90.00
_cell.angle_gamma   90.00
#
_symmetry.space_group_name_H-M   'P 1'
#
loop_
_entity.id
_entity.type
_entity.pdbx_description
1 polymer ?
#
loop_
_entity_poly.entity_id
_entity_poly.type
_entity_poly.pdbx_seq_one_letter_code
_entity_poly.pdbx_strand_id
1 'polypeptide(L)'
;DAPVVRRCICCLSNSPGFSDPQDEVFLIQKKIILKLSQSSCIIIGRCADFLLKQAGIPVFSVFIHANDDFRAKRVLERYGATDVCIEKRLHSRDEERKRYYHHYTRQEWGACKNYHITLDAGFLGEDTCVEILKRITDHSF
;
A
#
# COMPACT_ATOMS: atom_id res chain seq x y z
N ASP A 1 21.41 10.92 5.41
CA ASP A 1 20.05 11.44 5.25
C ASP A 1 19.51 11.05 3.88
N ALA A 2 18.78 9.93 3.82
CA ALA A 2 18.12 9.51 2.59
C ALA A 2 16.82 10.34 2.40
N PRO A 3 16.57 10.93 1.23
CA PRO A 3 15.36 11.71 1.00
C PRO A 3 14.14 10.78 0.96
N VAL A 4 13.23 10.99 1.89
CA VAL A 4 11.92 10.34 1.88
C VAL A 4 11.09 10.94 0.76
N VAL A 5 11.01 10.27 -0.38
CA VAL A 5 10.17 10.70 -1.50
C VAL A 5 8.75 10.18 -1.29
N ARG A 6 7.89 11.00 -0.68
CA ARG A 6 6.45 10.77 -0.70
C ARG A 6 5.91 11.16 -2.07
N ARG A 7 5.73 10.21 -2.96
CA ARG A 7 4.97 10.42 -4.20
C ARG A 7 3.74 9.53 -4.20
N CYS A 8 2.58 10.18 -4.12
CA CYS A 8 1.29 9.56 -4.40
C CYS A 8 1.15 9.48 -5.93
N ILE A 9 1.12 8.26 -6.48
CA ILE A 9 0.89 8.05 -7.91
C ILE A 9 -0.62 7.91 -8.11
N CYS A 10 -1.30 9.03 -8.27
CA CYS A 10 -2.66 9.07 -8.79
C CYS A 10 -2.62 9.73 -10.16
N CYS A 11 -3.24 9.08 -11.14
CA CYS A 11 -3.61 9.57 -12.47
C CYS A 11 -2.50 9.72 -13.52
N LEU A 12 -2.50 8.81 -14.46
CA LEU A 12 -2.14 9.07 -15.86
C LEU A 12 -2.99 8.14 -16.75
N SER A 13 -3.78 8.73 -17.59
CA SER A 13 -4.66 8.05 -18.54
C SER A 13 -4.17 8.24 -19.98
N ASN A 14 -4.43 7.21 -20.79
CA ASN A 14 -4.56 7.11 -22.23
C ASN A 14 -3.37 6.64 -23.07
N SER A 15 -3.59 5.46 -23.64
CA SER A 15 -3.22 5.10 -25.03
C SER A 15 -4.10 3.96 -25.54
N PRO A 16 -4.46 3.91 -26.83
CA PRO A 16 -5.51 3.03 -27.37
C PRO A 16 -4.98 1.67 -27.79
N GLY A 17 -5.64 0.60 -27.38
CA GLY A 17 -5.42 -0.75 -27.90
C GLY A 17 -5.70 -1.88 -26.93
N PHE A 18 -6.94 -2.35 -26.85
CA PHE A 18 -7.37 -3.69 -26.40
C PHE A 18 -6.91 -4.26 -25.06
N SER A 19 -6.63 -3.46 -24.08
CA SER A 19 -6.51 -3.90 -22.68
C SER A 19 -7.51 -3.12 -21.85
N ASP A 20 -8.00 -3.73 -20.78
CA ASP A 20 -8.79 -3.00 -19.78
C ASP A 20 -7.98 -1.76 -19.37
N PRO A 21 -8.58 -0.55 -19.35
CA PRO A 21 -7.88 0.66 -18.90
C PRO A 21 -7.17 0.50 -17.55
N GLN A 22 -7.66 -0.39 -16.69
CA GLN A 22 -7.02 -0.72 -15.42
C GLN A 22 -5.69 -1.48 -15.60
N ASP A 23 -5.61 -2.35 -16.60
CA ASP A 23 -4.39 -3.12 -16.89
C ASP A 23 -3.29 -2.22 -17.47
N GLU A 24 -3.65 -1.26 -18.32
CA GLU A 24 -2.69 -0.26 -18.82
C GLU A 24 -2.12 0.59 -17.68
N VAL A 25 -2.98 1.06 -16.80
CA VAL A 25 -2.56 1.81 -15.60
C VAL A 25 -1.63 0.97 -14.72
N PHE A 26 -1.95 -0.31 -14.53
CA PHE A 26 -1.10 -1.21 -13.75
C PHE A 26 0.28 -1.39 -14.39
N LEU A 27 0.36 -1.57 -15.72
CA LEU A 27 1.64 -1.68 -16.43
C LEU A 27 2.50 -0.43 -16.34
N ILE A 28 1.87 0.75 -16.42
CA ILE A 28 2.57 2.03 -16.22
C ILE A 28 3.08 2.15 -14.77
N GLN A 29 2.24 1.82 -13.80
CA GLN A 29 2.62 1.82 -12.39
C GLN A 29 3.77 0.86 -12.12
N LYS A 30 3.74 -0.35 -12.69
CA LYS A 30 4.85 -1.32 -12.61
C LYS A 30 6.17 -0.71 -13.10
N LYS A 31 6.17 -0.07 -14.28
CA LYS A 31 7.39 0.59 -14.81
C LYS A 31 7.92 1.67 -13.88
N ILE A 32 7.02 2.49 -13.31
CA ILE A 32 7.39 3.56 -12.37
C ILE A 32 7.96 2.98 -11.07
N ILE A 33 7.32 1.95 -10.50
CA ILE A 33 7.78 1.27 -9.29
C ILE A 33 9.18 0.72 -9.48
N LEU A 34 9.42 -0.02 -10.57
CA LEU A 34 10.74 -0.58 -10.89
C LEU A 34 11.81 0.50 -11.12
N LYS A 35 11.44 1.64 -11.67
CA LYS A 35 12.35 2.77 -11.83
C LYS A 35 12.70 3.44 -10.49
N LEU A 36 11.70 3.64 -9.62
CA LEU A 36 11.90 4.27 -8.32
C LEU A 36 12.71 3.39 -7.37
N SER A 37 12.57 2.06 -7.47
CA SER A 37 13.28 1.09 -6.62
C SER A 37 14.78 0.96 -6.92
N GLN A 38 15.30 1.66 -7.91
CA GLN A 38 16.76 1.77 -8.14
C GLN A 38 17.48 2.63 -7.09
N SER A 39 16.73 3.34 -6.28
CA SER A 39 17.22 4.08 -5.11
C SER A 39 16.33 3.82 -3.90
N SER A 40 16.84 4.08 -2.70
CA SER A 40 16.07 3.92 -1.47
C SER A 40 14.79 4.75 -1.52
N CYS A 41 13.64 4.09 -1.36
CA CYS A 41 12.33 4.74 -1.42
C CYS A 41 11.29 4.01 -0.57
N ILE A 42 10.21 4.71 -0.21
CA ILE A 42 9.03 4.14 0.40
C ILE A 42 7.89 4.16 -0.62
N ILE A 43 7.35 2.98 -0.93
CA ILE A 43 6.24 2.82 -1.88
C ILE A 43 5.01 2.33 -1.12
N ILE A 44 3.87 2.99 -1.34
CA ILE A 44 2.62 2.65 -0.67
C ILE A 44 1.64 2.01 -1.66
N GLY A 45 1.31 0.75 -1.40
CA GLY A 45 0.30 0.00 -2.15
C GLY A 45 0.72 -0.39 -3.57
N ARG A 46 -0.27 -0.51 -4.47
CA ARG A 46 -0.11 -0.82 -5.90
C ARG A 46 0.63 -2.13 -6.19
N CYS A 47 0.49 -3.12 -5.30
CA CYS A 47 1.16 -4.43 -5.41
C CYS A 47 2.69 -4.31 -5.49
N ALA A 48 3.28 -3.22 -4.97
CA ALA A 48 4.71 -2.97 -5.07
C ALA A 48 5.54 -4.08 -4.42
N ASP A 49 5.08 -4.61 -3.29
CA ASP A 49 5.68 -5.74 -2.60
C ASP A 49 5.82 -6.97 -3.51
N PHE A 50 4.76 -7.31 -4.23
CA PHE A 50 4.75 -8.42 -5.18
C PHE A 50 5.62 -8.13 -6.41
N LEU A 51 5.50 -6.94 -7.00
CA LEU A 51 6.24 -6.56 -8.21
C LEU A 51 7.74 -6.55 -7.98
N LEU A 52 8.20 -6.04 -6.83
CA LEU A 52 9.63 -5.99 -6.48
C LEU A 52 10.17 -7.37 -6.16
N LYS A 53 9.44 -8.20 -5.40
CA LYS A 53 9.80 -9.60 -5.16
C LYS A 53 9.92 -10.39 -6.48
N GLN A 54 8.96 -10.22 -7.39
CA GLN A 54 8.99 -10.88 -8.70
C GLN A 54 10.18 -10.44 -9.57
N ALA A 55 10.60 -9.18 -9.42
CA ALA A 55 11.75 -8.63 -10.15
C ALA A 55 13.10 -8.94 -9.47
N GLY A 56 13.12 -9.67 -8.33
CA GLY A 56 14.34 -9.96 -7.57
C GLY A 56 14.97 -8.73 -6.90
N ILE A 57 14.19 -7.65 -6.74
CA ILE A 57 14.66 -6.42 -6.09
C ILE A 57 14.44 -6.53 -4.58
N PRO A 58 15.46 -6.27 -3.75
CA PRO A 58 15.30 -6.28 -2.30
C PRO A 58 14.19 -5.33 -1.86
N VAL A 59 13.27 -5.84 -1.04
CA VAL A 59 12.14 -5.06 -0.53
C VAL A 59 11.78 -5.49 0.88
N PHE A 60 11.61 -4.54 1.77
CA PHE A 60 11.01 -4.76 3.08
C PHE A 60 9.50 -4.47 2.98
N SER A 61 8.69 -5.52 2.99
CA SER A 61 7.24 -5.41 2.83
C SER A 61 6.53 -5.42 4.18
N VAL A 62 5.67 -4.43 4.38
CA VAL A 62 4.94 -4.17 5.62
C VAL A 62 3.45 -4.09 5.34
N PHE A 63 2.64 -4.73 6.18
CA PHE A 63 1.20 -4.55 6.19
C PHE A 63 0.77 -3.91 7.51
N ILE A 64 0.11 -2.75 7.42
CA ILE A 64 -0.41 -2.02 8.57
C ILE A 64 -1.93 -2.15 8.57
N HIS A 65 -2.47 -2.62 9.69
CA HIS A 65 -3.91 -2.77 9.88
C HIS A 65 -4.36 -2.14 11.20
N ALA A 66 -5.66 -2.00 11.37
CA ALA A 66 -6.30 -1.64 12.62
C ALA A 66 -7.77 -2.10 12.58
N ASN A 67 -8.41 -2.17 13.74
CA ASN A 67 -9.83 -2.45 13.83
C ASN A 67 -10.67 -1.32 13.20
N ASP A 68 -11.92 -1.62 12.88
CA ASP A 68 -12.78 -0.68 12.15
C ASP A 68 -13.13 0.57 12.97
N ASP A 69 -13.25 0.48 14.28
CA ASP A 69 -13.53 1.62 15.16
C ASP A 69 -12.38 2.64 15.14
N PHE A 70 -11.15 2.17 15.26
CA PHE A 70 -9.96 3.02 15.16
C PHE A 70 -9.87 3.68 13.78
N ARG A 71 -10.12 2.91 12.73
CA ARG A 71 -10.07 3.39 11.34
C ARG A 71 -11.16 4.41 11.07
N ALA A 72 -12.39 4.17 11.57
CA ALA A 72 -13.52 5.09 11.43
C ALA A 72 -13.23 6.43 12.12
N LYS A 73 -12.78 6.39 13.39
CA LYS A 73 -12.38 7.57 14.13
C LYS A 73 -11.33 8.40 13.38
N ARG A 74 -10.29 7.74 12.86
CA ARG A 74 -9.22 8.39 12.11
C ARG A 74 -9.70 9.04 10.82
N VAL A 75 -10.64 8.39 10.11
CA VAL A 75 -11.23 8.97 8.89
C VAL A 75 -12.01 10.24 9.24
N LEU A 76 -12.79 10.21 10.32
CA LEU A 76 -13.52 11.38 10.80
C LEU A 76 -12.59 12.54 11.19
N GLU A 77 -11.56 12.27 11.94
CA GLU A 77 -10.60 13.27 12.41
C GLU A 77 -9.85 13.94 11.25
N ARG A 78 -9.53 13.17 10.21
CA ARG A 78 -8.68 13.64 9.12
C ARG A 78 -9.44 14.27 7.94
N TYR A 79 -10.66 13.79 7.69
CA TYR A 79 -11.46 14.19 6.51
C TYR A 79 -12.80 14.80 6.87
N GLY A 80 -13.14 14.87 8.16
CA GLY A 80 -14.43 15.37 8.63
C GLY A 80 -15.57 14.37 8.44
N ALA A 81 -16.77 14.79 8.87
CA ALA A 81 -17.98 14.02 8.66
C ALA A 81 -18.31 13.90 7.17
N THR A 82 -18.74 12.72 6.74
CA THR A 82 -19.18 12.44 5.38
C THR A 82 -20.64 12.01 5.41
N ASP A 83 -21.39 12.29 4.35
CA ASP A 83 -22.81 11.87 4.21
C ASP A 83 -22.99 10.35 4.07
N VAL A 84 -21.89 9.61 3.95
CA VAL A 84 -21.87 8.15 3.81
C VAL A 84 -21.48 7.51 5.14
N CYS A 85 -22.21 6.46 5.53
CA CYS A 85 -21.85 5.61 6.67
C CYS A 85 -20.38 5.16 6.53
N ILE A 86 -19.56 5.54 7.50
CA ILE A 86 -18.10 5.33 7.47
C ILE A 86 -17.74 3.85 7.38
N GLU A 87 -18.47 2.99 8.09
CA GLU A 87 -18.24 1.54 8.07
C GLU A 87 -18.45 0.97 6.65
N LYS A 88 -19.51 1.38 5.98
CA LYS A 88 -19.76 0.97 4.58
C LYS A 88 -18.64 1.45 3.65
N ARG A 89 -18.15 2.67 3.89
CA ARG A 89 -17.03 3.22 3.11
C ARG A 89 -15.73 2.46 3.35
N LEU A 90 -15.41 2.12 4.61
CA LEU A 90 -14.23 1.32 4.95
C LEU A 90 -14.30 -0.06 4.29
N HIS A 91 -15.45 -0.74 4.44
CA HIS A 91 -15.65 -2.06 3.85
C HIS A 91 -15.54 -2.03 2.32
N SER A 92 -16.20 -1.08 1.65
CA SER A 92 -16.10 -0.94 0.18
C SER A 92 -14.66 -0.74 -0.28
N ARG A 93 -13.90 0.10 0.42
CA ARG A 93 -12.50 0.36 0.08
C ARG A 93 -11.60 -0.85 0.29
N ASP A 94 -11.87 -1.65 1.30
CA ASP A 94 -11.11 -2.87 1.53
C ASP A 94 -11.44 -3.95 0.50
N GLU A 95 -12.70 -4.09 0.11
CA GLU A 95 -13.08 -4.98 -0.98
C GLU A 95 -12.48 -4.57 -2.33
N GLU A 96 -12.37 -3.26 -2.60
CA GLU A 96 -11.65 -2.76 -3.78
C GLU A 96 -10.17 -3.16 -3.74
N ARG A 97 -9.50 -3.00 -2.58
CA ARG A 97 -8.09 -3.37 -2.39
C ARG A 97 -7.87 -4.88 -2.53
N LYS A 98 -8.75 -5.69 -1.93
CA LYS A 98 -8.70 -7.16 -2.04
C LYS A 98 -8.81 -7.61 -3.49
N ARG A 99 -9.81 -7.09 -4.22
CA ARG A 99 -10.03 -7.42 -5.64
C ARG A 99 -8.84 -7.00 -6.48
N TYR A 100 -8.35 -5.78 -6.31
CA TYR A 100 -7.19 -5.26 -7.05
C TYR A 100 -5.93 -6.11 -6.79
N TYR A 101 -5.62 -6.37 -5.54
CA TYR A 101 -4.45 -7.16 -5.16
C TYR A 101 -4.55 -8.60 -5.68
N HIS A 102 -5.70 -9.25 -5.50
CA HIS A 102 -5.93 -10.60 -6.02
C HIS A 102 -5.86 -10.66 -7.55
N HIS A 103 -6.42 -9.68 -8.23
CA HIS A 103 -6.41 -9.64 -9.71
C HIS A 103 -4.99 -9.68 -10.28
N TYR A 104 -4.09 -8.86 -9.75
CA TYR A 104 -2.73 -8.74 -10.28
C TYR A 104 -1.71 -9.69 -9.67
N THR A 105 -1.94 -10.19 -8.46
CA THR A 105 -0.95 -11.01 -7.75
C THR A 105 -1.38 -12.46 -7.57
N ARG A 106 -2.67 -12.75 -7.71
CA ARG A 106 -3.31 -14.03 -7.36
C ARG A 106 -3.11 -14.42 -5.88
N GLN A 107 -2.76 -13.46 -5.05
CA GLN A 107 -2.57 -13.63 -3.62
C GLN A 107 -3.71 -12.97 -2.84
N GLU A 108 -3.84 -13.33 -1.57
CA GLU A 108 -4.80 -12.73 -0.65
C GLU A 108 -4.23 -11.46 -0.03
N TRP A 109 -4.96 -10.34 -0.15
CA TRP A 109 -4.58 -9.07 0.45
C TRP A 109 -4.63 -9.15 1.97
N GLY A 110 -3.58 -8.71 2.66
CA GLY A 110 -3.50 -8.72 4.12
C GLY A 110 -3.10 -10.07 4.73
N ALA A 111 -2.93 -11.14 3.93
CA ALA A 111 -2.43 -12.40 4.44
C ALA A 111 -0.99 -12.25 4.93
N CYS A 112 -0.74 -12.49 6.21
CA CYS A 112 0.56 -12.24 6.86
C CYS A 112 1.75 -12.87 6.15
N LYS A 113 1.58 -14.04 5.52
CA LYS A 113 2.61 -14.73 4.74
C LYS A 113 3.15 -13.96 3.54
N ASN A 114 2.42 -12.94 3.08
CA ASN A 114 2.82 -12.11 1.93
C ASN A 114 3.76 -10.97 2.34
N TYR A 115 3.87 -10.68 3.64
CA TYR A 115 4.61 -9.54 4.18
C TYR A 115 5.71 -10.00 5.12
N HIS A 116 6.76 -9.20 5.28
CA HIS A 116 7.83 -9.49 6.25
C HIS A 116 7.40 -9.17 7.68
N ILE A 117 6.52 -8.17 7.83
CA ILE A 117 5.90 -7.81 9.11
C ILE A 117 4.49 -7.30 8.91
N THR A 118 3.61 -7.58 9.88
CA THR A 118 2.27 -6.99 9.97
C THR A 118 2.15 -6.27 11.30
N LEU A 119 1.61 -5.05 11.30
CA LEU A 119 1.49 -4.21 12.50
C LEU A 119 0.04 -3.77 12.71
N ASP A 120 -0.47 -3.98 13.92
CA ASP A 120 -1.75 -3.43 14.36
C ASP A 120 -1.54 -2.01 14.90
N ALA A 121 -1.79 -1.00 14.05
CA ALA A 121 -1.66 0.39 14.43
C ALA A 121 -2.76 0.85 15.40
N GLY A 122 -3.88 0.13 15.48
CA GLY A 122 -4.94 0.40 16.45
C GLY A 122 -4.54 0.03 17.86
N PHE A 123 -3.75 -1.03 18.02
CA PHE A 123 -3.22 -1.47 19.31
C PHE A 123 -1.91 -0.76 19.70
N LEU A 124 -0.96 -0.69 18.77
CA LEU A 124 0.38 -0.16 19.02
C LEU A 124 0.44 1.38 19.03
N GLY A 125 -0.45 2.01 18.32
CA GLY A 125 -0.32 3.44 17.98
C GLY A 125 0.65 3.68 16.82
N GLU A 126 0.50 4.84 16.17
CA GLU A 126 1.28 5.17 14.96
C GLU A 126 2.76 5.40 15.26
N ASP A 127 3.06 6.10 16.33
CA ASP A 127 4.44 6.44 16.72
C ASP A 127 5.25 5.17 17.00
N THR A 128 4.67 4.21 17.74
CA THR A 128 5.30 2.91 18.02
C THR A 128 5.54 2.13 16.73
N CYS A 129 4.57 2.10 15.82
CA CYS A 129 4.75 1.46 14.51
C CYS A 129 5.92 2.09 13.73
N VAL A 130 6.03 3.42 13.74
CA VAL A 130 7.13 4.14 13.09
C VAL A 130 8.47 3.79 13.72
N GLU A 131 8.57 3.72 15.06
CA GLU A 131 9.79 3.34 15.75
C GLU A 131 10.23 1.91 15.43
N ILE A 132 9.29 0.96 15.43
CA ILE A 132 9.57 -0.44 15.04
C ILE A 132 10.15 -0.50 13.63
N LEU A 133 9.50 0.18 12.67
CA LEU A 133 9.95 0.17 11.28
C LEU A 133 11.32 0.83 11.12
N LYS A 134 11.58 1.94 11.80
CA LYS A 134 12.91 2.59 11.80
C LYS A 134 13.99 1.65 12.30
N ARG A 135 13.80 1.05 13.47
CA ARG A 135 14.78 0.11 14.04
C ARG A 135 15.13 -1.05 13.10
N ILE A 136 14.12 -1.60 12.42
CA ILE A 136 14.35 -2.68 11.47
C ILE A 136 15.15 -2.19 10.27
N THR A 137 14.77 -1.03 9.70
CA THR A 137 15.44 -0.49 8.51
C THR A 137 16.86 -0.01 8.80
N ASP A 138 17.13 0.54 9.99
CA ASP A 138 18.47 1.00 10.39
C ASP A 138 19.47 -0.15 10.59
N HIS A 139 18.97 -1.38 10.83
CA HIS A 139 19.81 -2.56 11.06
C HIS A 139 19.88 -3.52 9.88
N SER A 140 19.04 -3.37 8.87
CA SER A 140 18.87 -4.39 7.83
C SER A 140 19.18 -3.91 6.40
N PHE A 141 19.39 -2.61 6.20
CA PHE A 141 19.61 -2.05 4.85
C PHE A 141 20.74 -0.99 4.87
#